data_8004b1d749401ae8324ba3d62cb0f75e
#
_entry.id   8004b1d749401ae8324ba3d62cb0f75e
#
_cell.length_a   1.000
_cell.length_b   1.000
_cell.length_c   1.000
_cell.angle_alpha   90.00
_cell.angle_beta   90.00
_cell.angle_gamma   90.00
#
_symmetry.space_group_name_H-M   'P 1'
#
loop_
_entity.id
_entity.type
_entity.pdbx_description
1 polymer ?
#
loop_
_entity_poly.entity_id
_entity_poly.type
_entity_poly.pdbx_seq_one_letter_code
_entity_poly.pdbx_strand_id
1 'polypeptide(L)'
;MAGVLCIGIVTAQPRLRQPEFYLGVHGGATAGTVLFMPSESGMSPITKACVLGGNGGFVFRYAGHKYCHFQMELTYEHRGWRQDGVAHNLHYIELPILMHLNFGGEVCRWFFNLGPQIGYCVKDESSTITHPFDWGLTAGTGLLFKTRKAGVYHIEIRYDFSLGGVFGTTVTDKHSMANPMDLSVNLGWVMPVPQKRKLKVESL
;
A
#
# COMPACT_ATOMS: atom_id res chain seq x y z
N MET A 1 9.50 -16.81 -42.63
CA MET A 1 8.35 -15.95 -42.32
C MET A 1 8.67 -15.23 -41.01
N ALA A 2 9.03 -13.97 -41.12
CA ALA A 2 9.45 -13.15 -39.99
C ALA A 2 8.22 -12.47 -39.36
N GLY A 3 7.92 -12.83 -38.13
CA GLY A 3 6.88 -12.18 -37.34
C GLY A 3 7.38 -10.82 -36.83
N VAL A 4 6.87 -9.76 -37.39
CA VAL A 4 7.11 -8.39 -36.93
C VAL A 4 6.31 -8.18 -35.62
N LEU A 5 7.01 -8.14 -34.52
CA LEU A 5 6.45 -7.71 -33.23
C LEU A 5 6.25 -6.20 -33.27
N CYS A 6 5.04 -5.75 -33.57
CA CYS A 6 4.67 -4.34 -33.39
C CYS A 6 4.69 -3.97 -31.91
N ILE A 7 5.82 -3.46 -31.46
CA ILE A 7 5.87 -2.71 -30.20
C ILE A 7 5.13 -1.40 -30.45
N GLY A 8 3.87 -1.35 -30.02
CA GLY A 8 3.04 -0.15 -30.08
C GLY A 8 3.74 0.97 -29.31
N ILE A 9 4.15 1.99 -30.04
CA ILE A 9 4.68 3.24 -29.51
C ILE A 9 3.63 3.79 -28.55
N VAL A 10 3.99 3.87 -27.28
CA VAL A 10 3.21 4.58 -26.27
C VAL A 10 3.16 6.05 -26.68
N THR A 11 2.16 6.40 -27.45
CA THR A 11 1.87 7.77 -27.83
C THR A 11 1.67 8.60 -26.58
N ALA A 12 2.30 9.77 -26.56
CA ALA A 12 2.38 10.73 -25.46
C ALA A 12 1.10 10.76 -24.61
N GLN A 13 1.21 10.28 -23.38
CA GLN A 13 0.09 10.34 -22.43
C GLN A 13 -0.30 11.80 -22.22
N PRO A 14 -1.59 12.12 -22.22
CA PRO A 14 -2.04 13.51 -22.06
C PRO A 14 -1.60 14.00 -20.68
N ARG A 15 -0.63 14.90 -20.65
CA ARG A 15 -0.20 15.57 -19.44
C ARG A 15 -1.34 16.44 -18.94
N LEU A 16 -1.52 16.48 -17.62
CA LEU A 16 -2.38 17.49 -17.01
C LEU A 16 -1.80 18.87 -17.35
N ARG A 17 -2.66 19.82 -17.57
CA ARG A 17 -2.27 21.22 -17.88
C ARG A 17 -1.40 21.82 -16.77
N GLN A 18 -1.64 21.39 -15.53
CA GLN A 18 -0.81 21.65 -14.35
C GLN A 18 -0.88 20.42 -13.44
N PRO A 19 0.23 20.02 -12.78
CA PRO A 19 0.21 18.95 -11.80
C PRO A 19 -0.65 19.37 -10.61
N GLU A 20 -1.40 18.43 -10.07
CA GLU A 20 -2.25 18.63 -8.89
C GLU A 20 -1.67 17.87 -7.71
N PHE A 21 -1.67 18.49 -6.55
CA PHE A 21 -1.33 17.85 -5.28
C PHE A 21 -2.59 17.59 -4.49
N TYR A 22 -2.65 16.42 -3.86
CA TYR A 22 -3.74 16.06 -2.97
C TYR A 22 -3.17 15.67 -1.61
N LEU A 23 -3.84 16.09 -0.56
CA LEU A 23 -3.62 15.66 0.81
C LEU A 23 -4.89 15.06 1.36
N GLY A 24 -4.76 14.05 2.20
CA GLY A 24 -5.91 13.40 2.78
C GLY A 24 -5.57 12.39 3.86
N VAL A 25 -6.59 11.60 4.17
CA VAL A 25 -6.52 10.57 5.20
C VAL A 25 -7.18 9.29 4.69
N HIS A 26 -6.78 8.18 5.26
CA HIS A 26 -7.44 6.90 5.08
C HIS A 26 -7.53 6.16 6.41
N GLY A 27 -8.38 5.17 6.46
CA GLY A 27 -8.47 4.25 7.58
C GLY A 27 -9.29 3.02 7.20
N GLY A 28 -9.03 1.91 7.87
CA GLY A 28 -9.64 0.66 7.51
C GLY A 28 -9.48 -0.44 8.54
N ALA A 29 -10.02 -1.60 8.18
CA ALA A 29 -9.84 -2.84 8.90
C ALA A 29 -8.83 -3.73 8.19
N THR A 30 -7.94 -4.33 8.96
CA THR A 30 -6.88 -5.21 8.48
C THR A 30 -7.09 -6.62 9.03
N ALA A 31 -6.81 -7.62 8.21
CA ALA A 31 -6.75 -9.01 8.58
C ALA A 31 -5.33 -9.53 8.32
N GLY A 32 -4.55 -9.64 9.40
CA GLY A 32 -3.15 -10.05 9.34
C GLY A 32 -2.95 -11.54 9.59
N THR A 33 -1.96 -12.10 8.90
CA THR A 33 -1.46 -13.47 9.11
C THR A 33 0.04 -13.53 8.88
N VAL A 34 0.66 -14.66 9.21
CA VAL A 34 2.09 -14.89 8.96
C VAL A 34 2.26 -16.19 8.20
N LEU A 35 2.99 -16.11 7.09
CA LEU A 35 3.40 -17.25 6.29
C LEU A 35 4.79 -17.72 6.75
N PHE A 36 4.87 -18.93 7.28
CA PHE A 36 6.12 -19.57 7.65
C PHE A 36 6.64 -20.43 6.49
N MET A 37 7.78 -20.03 5.94
CA MET A 37 8.47 -20.79 4.89
C MET A 37 9.31 -21.91 5.52
N PRO A 38 9.19 -23.17 5.03
CA PRO A 38 9.98 -24.27 5.55
C PRO A 38 11.48 -24.12 5.22
N SER A 39 12.34 -24.53 6.13
CA SER A 39 13.79 -24.53 5.95
C SER A 39 14.27 -25.74 5.15
N GLU A 40 13.52 -26.83 5.10
CA GLU A 40 13.89 -28.08 4.44
C GLU A 40 12.95 -28.41 3.28
N SER A 41 13.50 -29.00 2.23
CA SER A 41 12.75 -29.50 1.08
C SER A 41 11.81 -30.64 1.50
N GLY A 42 10.51 -30.48 1.23
CA GLY A 42 9.48 -31.49 1.52
C GLY A 42 8.52 -31.13 2.66
N MET A 43 8.74 -30.01 3.36
CA MET A 43 7.75 -29.45 4.29
C MET A 43 6.82 -28.48 3.60
N SER A 44 5.55 -28.48 4.00
CA SER A 44 4.57 -27.50 3.51
C SER A 44 4.64 -26.20 4.31
N PRO A 45 4.39 -25.05 3.69
CA PRO A 45 4.27 -23.78 4.41
C PRO A 45 3.09 -23.83 5.38
N ILE A 46 3.26 -23.20 6.55
CA ILE A 46 2.22 -23.13 7.59
C ILE A 46 1.72 -21.69 7.66
N THR A 47 0.40 -21.51 7.53
CA THR A 47 -0.26 -20.23 7.75
C THR A 47 -0.88 -20.21 9.14
N LYS A 48 -0.61 -19.19 9.92
CA LYS A 48 -1.20 -19.01 11.26
C LYS A 48 -2.60 -18.39 11.15
N ALA A 49 -3.40 -18.56 12.20
CA ALA A 49 -4.74 -17.99 12.23
C ALA A 49 -4.68 -16.45 12.17
N CYS A 50 -5.60 -15.89 11.40
CA CYS A 50 -5.70 -14.45 11.18
C CYS A 50 -6.14 -13.70 12.45
N VAL A 51 -5.58 -12.51 12.65
CA VAL A 51 -6.02 -11.55 13.67
C VAL A 51 -6.57 -10.31 12.97
N LEU A 52 -7.72 -9.84 13.45
CA LEU A 52 -8.31 -8.60 12.97
C LEU A 52 -7.66 -7.42 13.67
N GLY A 53 -7.26 -6.44 12.87
CA GLY A 53 -6.68 -5.19 13.29
C GLY A 53 -7.32 -4.01 12.59
N GLY A 54 -6.63 -2.89 12.61
CA GLY A 54 -7.04 -1.69 11.91
C GLY A 54 -5.84 -0.84 11.52
N ASN A 55 -6.05 0.00 10.52
CA ASN A 55 -5.06 0.95 10.06
C ASN A 55 -5.65 2.35 9.90
N GLY A 56 -4.77 3.34 9.84
CA GLY A 56 -5.16 4.70 9.53
C GLY A 56 -3.94 5.59 9.33
N GLY A 57 -4.08 6.56 8.45
CA GLY A 57 -2.92 7.39 8.11
C GLY A 57 -3.23 8.57 7.21
N PHE A 58 -2.15 9.23 6.81
CA PHE A 58 -2.16 10.39 5.94
C PHE A 58 -1.76 9.97 4.52
N VAL A 59 -2.39 10.61 3.54
CA VAL A 59 -2.15 10.38 2.11
C VAL A 59 -1.63 11.66 1.47
N PHE A 60 -0.50 11.56 0.78
CA PHE A 60 -0.02 12.56 -0.15
C PHE A 60 -0.06 11.97 -1.56
N ARG A 61 -0.69 12.68 -2.52
CA ARG A 61 -0.77 12.24 -3.91
C ARG A 61 -0.37 13.37 -4.85
N TYR A 62 0.53 13.07 -5.76
CA TYR A 62 0.96 13.93 -6.86
C TYR A 62 0.38 13.41 -8.17
N ALA A 63 -0.51 14.19 -8.78
CA ALA A 63 -1.15 13.89 -10.05
C ALA A 63 -0.47 14.71 -11.17
N GLY A 64 0.57 14.14 -11.77
CA GLY A 64 1.27 14.74 -12.92
C GLY A 64 0.69 14.31 -14.28
N HIS A 65 -0.03 13.19 -14.31
CA HIS A 65 -0.64 12.61 -15.50
C HIS A 65 -2.11 12.27 -15.25
N LYS A 66 -2.92 12.20 -16.32
CA LYS A 66 -4.34 11.88 -16.21
C LYS A 66 -4.63 10.51 -15.60
N TYR A 67 -3.79 9.53 -15.85
CA TYR A 67 -4.02 8.13 -15.48
C TYR A 67 -3.01 7.58 -14.46
N CYS A 68 -1.87 8.24 -14.29
CA CYS A 68 -0.80 7.78 -13.43
C CYS A 68 -0.41 8.87 -12.44
N HIS A 69 -0.53 8.57 -11.17
CA HIS A 69 -0.19 9.46 -10.06
C HIS A 69 0.88 8.79 -9.20
N PHE A 70 1.65 9.58 -8.52
CA PHE A 70 2.53 9.15 -7.43
C PHE A 70 1.80 9.35 -6.10
N GLN A 71 1.78 8.34 -5.26
CA GLN A 71 1.15 8.40 -3.94
C GLN A 71 2.13 7.93 -2.88
N MET A 72 2.16 8.64 -1.77
CA MET A 72 2.93 8.30 -0.58
C MET A 72 2.00 8.38 0.62
N GLU A 73 2.12 7.44 1.53
CA GLU A 73 1.29 7.40 2.73
C GLU A 73 2.16 7.29 3.98
N LEU A 74 1.64 7.78 5.08
CA LEU A 74 2.18 7.51 6.41
C LEU A 74 1.07 6.87 7.22
N THR A 75 1.19 5.56 7.46
CA THR A 75 0.14 4.72 8.01
C THR A 75 0.57 4.15 9.36
N TYR A 76 -0.29 4.24 10.33
CA TYR A 76 -0.22 3.43 11.54
C TYR A 76 -1.08 2.20 11.37
N GLU A 77 -0.51 1.02 11.61
CA GLU A 77 -1.21 -0.24 11.44
C GLU A 77 -1.07 -1.11 12.69
N HIS A 78 -2.22 -1.67 13.10
CA HIS A 78 -2.30 -2.74 14.09
C HIS A 78 -2.60 -4.04 13.36
N ARG A 79 -1.65 -4.98 13.44
CA ARG A 79 -1.76 -6.30 12.84
C ARG A 79 -1.22 -7.38 13.78
N GLY A 80 -1.48 -8.65 13.46
CA GLY A 80 -0.99 -9.73 14.29
C GLY A 80 -1.36 -11.10 13.74
N TRP A 81 -1.02 -12.11 14.52
CA TRP A 81 -1.41 -13.50 14.25
C TRP A 81 -1.79 -14.21 15.54
N ARG A 82 -2.46 -15.34 15.41
CA ARG A 82 -2.78 -16.20 16.56
C ARG A 82 -2.03 -17.52 16.47
N GLN A 83 -1.33 -17.88 17.53
CA GLN A 83 -0.64 -19.12 17.70
C GLN A 83 -1.04 -19.79 19.00
N ASP A 84 -1.45 -21.06 18.96
CA ASP A 84 -1.82 -21.86 20.13
C ASP A 84 -2.86 -21.17 21.05
N GLY A 85 -3.79 -20.43 20.42
CA GLY A 85 -4.84 -19.69 21.12
C GLY A 85 -4.43 -18.31 21.63
N VAL A 86 -3.14 -17.97 21.62
CA VAL A 86 -2.61 -16.67 22.02
C VAL A 86 -2.53 -15.72 20.84
N ALA A 87 -3.04 -14.52 20.99
CA ALA A 87 -2.91 -13.46 19.99
C ALA A 87 -1.59 -12.69 20.20
N HIS A 88 -0.85 -12.51 19.13
CA HIS A 88 0.38 -11.72 19.08
C HIS A 88 0.07 -10.43 18.30
N ASN A 89 0.07 -9.31 18.99
CA ASN A 89 -0.27 -8.00 18.42
C ASN A 89 0.98 -7.19 18.15
N LEU A 90 1.04 -6.61 16.98
CA LEU A 90 2.12 -5.75 16.50
C LEU A 90 1.57 -4.41 16.03
N HIS A 91 2.33 -3.36 16.29
CA HIS A 91 2.00 -2.00 15.88
C HIS A 91 3.12 -1.45 15.00
N TYR A 92 2.76 -1.07 13.79
CA TYR A 92 3.69 -0.56 12.80
C TYR A 92 3.41 0.89 12.45
N ILE A 93 4.47 1.61 12.11
CA ILE A 93 4.41 2.82 11.30
C ILE A 93 4.98 2.47 9.94
N GLU A 94 4.21 2.69 8.88
CA GLU A 94 4.54 2.29 7.52
C GLU A 94 4.53 3.48 6.57
N LEU A 95 5.42 3.41 5.59
CA LEU A 95 5.56 4.40 4.52
C LEU A 95 5.50 3.68 3.17
N PRO A 96 4.31 3.37 2.65
CA PRO A 96 4.16 2.89 1.29
C PRO A 96 4.37 4.02 0.28
N ILE A 97 5.10 3.70 -0.80
CA ILE A 97 5.38 4.58 -1.92
C ILE A 97 4.77 3.91 -3.16
N LEU A 98 3.68 4.48 -3.66
CA LEU A 98 2.79 3.80 -4.59
C LEU A 98 2.72 4.51 -5.94
N MET A 99 2.76 3.73 -6.99
CA MET A 99 2.23 4.13 -8.29
C MET A 99 0.72 3.93 -8.26
N HIS A 100 -0.02 5.03 -8.40
CA HIS A 100 -1.49 5.04 -8.40
C HIS A 100 -1.99 5.22 -9.83
N LEU A 101 -2.49 4.13 -10.41
CA LEU A 101 -3.08 4.10 -11.75
C LEU A 101 -4.60 4.20 -11.64
N ASN A 102 -5.22 5.11 -12.40
CA ASN A 102 -6.67 5.26 -12.37
C ASN A 102 -7.27 5.31 -13.78
N PHE A 103 -8.42 4.66 -13.95
CA PHE A 103 -9.12 4.50 -15.22
C PHE A 103 -10.61 4.72 -15.01
N GLY A 104 -11.29 5.28 -16.02
CA GLY A 104 -12.74 5.43 -15.99
C GLY A 104 -13.22 6.83 -16.25
N GLY A 105 -14.43 7.12 -15.77
CA GLY A 105 -15.15 8.38 -16.02
C GLY A 105 -14.67 9.56 -15.17
N GLU A 106 -15.42 10.65 -15.23
CA GLU A 106 -15.11 11.86 -14.47
C GLU A 106 -15.52 11.76 -12.99
N VAL A 107 -16.59 11.04 -12.69
CA VAL A 107 -17.16 10.92 -11.34
C VAL A 107 -16.66 9.68 -10.63
N CYS A 108 -16.68 8.54 -11.32
CA CYS A 108 -16.24 7.26 -10.78
C CYS A 108 -15.08 6.71 -11.61
N ARG A 109 -14.02 6.27 -10.92
CA ARG A 109 -12.84 5.67 -11.54
C ARG A 109 -12.44 4.43 -10.76
N TRP A 110 -11.98 3.44 -11.49
CA TRP A 110 -11.25 2.33 -10.92
C TRP A 110 -9.78 2.69 -10.78
N PHE A 111 -9.13 2.21 -9.74
CA PHE A 111 -7.69 2.44 -9.55
C PHE A 111 -6.95 1.18 -9.10
N PHE A 112 -5.64 1.21 -9.36
CA PHE A 112 -4.68 0.26 -8.85
C PHE A 112 -3.53 1.01 -8.18
N ASN A 113 -3.14 0.53 -7.01
CA ASN A 113 -1.95 0.95 -6.29
C ASN A 113 -0.94 -0.19 -6.34
N LEU A 114 0.32 0.13 -6.58
CA LEU A 114 1.42 -0.83 -6.52
C LEU A 114 2.70 -0.10 -6.16
N GLY A 115 3.46 -0.64 -5.23
CA GLY A 115 4.76 -0.09 -4.89
C GLY A 115 5.43 -0.74 -3.69
N PRO A 116 6.66 -0.32 -3.40
CA PRO A 116 7.36 -0.73 -2.19
C PRO A 116 6.77 -0.07 -0.96
N GLN A 117 6.92 -0.75 0.16
CA GLN A 117 6.66 -0.22 1.49
C GLN A 117 7.85 -0.46 2.41
N ILE A 118 8.04 0.44 3.34
CA ILE A 118 8.93 0.27 4.49
C ILE A 118 8.13 0.49 5.76
N GLY A 119 8.40 -0.31 6.77
CA GLY A 119 7.72 -0.30 8.05
C GLY A 119 8.68 -0.36 9.23
N TYR A 120 8.26 0.19 10.32
CA TYR A 120 8.96 0.09 11.60
C TYR A 120 7.98 -0.35 12.69
N CYS A 121 8.29 -1.45 13.37
CA CYS A 121 7.52 -1.90 14.50
C CYS A 121 7.80 -1.01 15.72
N VAL A 122 6.78 -0.26 16.13
CA VAL A 122 6.86 0.67 17.27
C VAL A 122 6.50 -0.01 18.58
N LYS A 123 5.71 -1.08 18.53
CA LYS A 123 5.31 -1.84 19.71
C LYS A 123 5.07 -3.30 19.36
N ASP A 124 5.72 -4.19 20.11
CA ASP A 124 5.50 -5.63 20.10
C ASP A 124 5.00 -6.04 21.50
N GLU A 125 3.75 -6.48 21.60
CA GLU A 125 3.16 -6.91 22.87
C GLU A 125 3.66 -8.28 23.34
N SER A 126 4.31 -9.02 22.47
CA SER A 126 4.77 -10.40 22.72
C SER A 126 6.27 -10.52 22.85
N SER A 127 7.03 -9.45 22.62
CA SER A 127 8.50 -9.43 22.58
C SER A 127 9.11 -10.52 21.67
N THR A 128 8.46 -10.76 20.54
CA THR A 128 8.79 -11.87 19.64
C THR A 128 9.62 -11.40 18.45
N ILE A 129 9.64 -10.08 18.18
CA ILE A 129 10.34 -9.50 17.03
C ILE A 129 11.82 -9.31 17.35
N THR A 130 12.68 -9.82 16.48
CA THR A 130 14.13 -9.62 16.54
C THR A 130 14.57 -8.38 15.75
N HIS A 131 13.88 -8.08 14.64
CA HIS A 131 14.18 -6.94 13.77
C HIS A 131 12.94 -6.04 13.64
N PRO A 132 13.00 -4.82 14.18
CA PRO A 132 11.83 -3.90 14.12
C PRO A 132 11.59 -3.30 12.74
N PHE A 133 12.59 -3.34 11.85
CA PHE A 133 12.49 -2.81 10.49
C PHE A 133 11.94 -3.87 9.54
N ASP A 134 10.92 -3.49 8.78
CA ASP A 134 10.26 -4.31 7.78
C ASP A 134 10.26 -3.60 6.42
N TRP A 135 10.26 -4.36 5.35
CA TRP A 135 10.11 -3.85 4.00
C TRP A 135 9.39 -4.86 3.13
N GLY A 136 8.66 -4.37 2.15
CA GLY A 136 7.84 -5.26 1.36
C GLY A 136 7.22 -4.58 0.15
N LEU A 137 6.17 -5.19 -0.34
CA LEU A 137 5.38 -4.73 -1.47
C LEU A 137 3.92 -4.58 -1.06
N THR A 138 3.33 -3.48 -1.50
CA THR A 138 1.91 -3.18 -1.37
C THR A 138 1.25 -3.21 -2.72
N ALA A 139 0.13 -3.91 -2.83
CA ALA A 139 -0.73 -3.90 -4.00
C ALA A 139 -2.19 -3.66 -3.56
N GLY A 140 -2.87 -2.74 -4.23
CA GLY A 140 -4.26 -2.41 -3.91
C GLY A 140 -5.10 -2.11 -5.14
N THR A 141 -6.40 -2.25 -5.01
CA THR A 141 -7.35 -1.88 -6.05
C THR A 141 -8.64 -1.37 -5.43
N GLY A 142 -9.34 -0.49 -6.15
CA GLY A 142 -10.56 0.07 -5.62
C GLY A 142 -11.25 1.06 -6.53
N LEU A 143 -12.19 1.80 -5.95
CA LEU A 143 -13.00 2.79 -6.64
C LEU A 143 -12.77 4.18 -6.05
N LEU A 144 -12.62 5.16 -6.93
CA LEU A 144 -12.56 6.58 -6.62
C LEU A 144 -13.88 7.26 -6.99
N PHE A 145 -14.35 8.10 -6.10
CA PHE A 145 -15.53 8.95 -6.32
C PHE A 145 -15.13 10.42 -6.19
N LYS A 146 -15.05 11.11 -7.33
CA LYS A 146 -14.70 12.52 -7.36
C LYS A 146 -15.93 13.38 -7.17
N THR A 147 -15.92 14.22 -6.13
CA THR A 147 -16.97 15.21 -5.88
C THR A 147 -16.52 16.61 -6.33
N ARG A 148 -17.48 17.48 -6.69
CA ARG A 148 -17.15 18.82 -7.19
C ARG A 148 -16.54 19.75 -6.13
N LYS A 149 -16.92 19.59 -4.87
CA LYS A 149 -16.53 20.49 -3.76
C LYS A 149 -15.85 19.80 -2.59
N ALA A 150 -16.14 18.53 -2.37
CA ALA A 150 -15.70 17.82 -1.15
C ALA A 150 -14.46 16.91 -1.36
N GLY A 151 -13.78 17.02 -2.51
CA GLY A 151 -12.60 16.22 -2.80
C GLY A 151 -12.88 14.86 -3.43
N VAL A 152 -12.03 13.90 -3.21
CA VAL A 152 -12.09 12.55 -3.77
C VAL A 152 -12.17 11.53 -2.65
N TYR A 153 -13.22 10.73 -2.65
CA TYR A 153 -13.38 9.58 -1.76
C TYR A 153 -12.90 8.33 -2.47
N HIS A 154 -12.37 7.37 -1.72
CA HIS A 154 -12.03 6.06 -2.28
C HIS A 154 -12.34 4.94 -1.30
N ILE A 155 -12.65 3.78 -1.87
CA ILE A 155 -12.67 2.50 -1.19
C ILE A 155 -11.62 1.61 -1.84
N GLU A 156 -10.80 0.96 -1.05
CA GLU A 156 -9.66 0.15 -1.50
C GLU A 156 -9.65 -1.20 -0.79
N ILE A 157 -9.35 -2.26 -1.54
CA ILE A 157 -8.89 -3.54 -1.01
C ILE A 157 -7.38 -3.56 -1.27
N ARG A 158 -6.60 -3.79 -0.22
CA ARG A 158 -5.14 -3.73 -0.25
C ARG A 158 -4.56 -5.01 0.31
N TYR A 159 -3.50 -5.47 -0.30
CA TYR A 159 -2.69 -6.58 0.14
C TYR A 159 -1.25 -6.09 0.35
N ASP A 160 -0.74 -6.32 1.55
CA ASP A 160 0.60 -5.99 1.95
C ASP A 160 1.39 -7.28 2.20
N PHE A 161 2.56 -7.38 1.57
CA PHE A 161 3.44 -8.52 1.66
C PHE A 161 4.82 -8.09 2.13
N SER A 162 5.20 -8.53 3.33
CA SER A 162 6.52 -8.29 3.90
C SER A 162 7.54 -9.25 3.30
N LEU A 163 8.68 -8.69 2.87
CA LEU A 163 9.84 -9.41 2.35
C LEU A 163 10.98 -9.45 3.37
N GLY A 164 11.00 -8.51 4.31
CA GLY A 164 11.97 -8.45 5.38
C GLY A 164 11.57 -9.38 6.52
N GLY A 165 12.06 -10.60 6.60
CA GLY A 165 11.73 -11.52 7.71
C GLY A 165 11.89 -10.84 9.07
N VAL A 166 10.78 -10.53 9.71
CA VAL A 166 10.69 -9.77 10.98
C VAL A 166 11.14 -10.63 12.15
N PHE A 167 11.12 -11.95 11.97
CA PHE A 167 11.54 -12.93 12.97
C PHE A 167 12.94 -13.41 12.67
N GLY A 168 13.85 -13.28 13.64
CA GLY A 168 15.17 -13.92 13.55
C GLY A 168 15.05 -15.44 13.46
N THR A 169 16.07 -16.08 12.97
CA THR A 169 16.23 -17.54 12.74
C THR A 169 15.94 -18.44 13.95
N THR A 170 15.59 -17.88 15.10
CA THR A 170 15.44 -18.61 16.38
C THR A 170 14.01 -19.11 16.65
N VAL A 171 13.03 -18.85 15.78
CA VAL A 171 11.63 -19.14 16.13
C VAL A 171 11.25 -20.61 16.03
N THR A 172 11.95 -21.39 15.21
CA THR A 172 11.94 -22.88 15.24
C THR A 172 13.03 -23.38 14.29
N ASP A 173 13.78 -24.41 14.68
CA ASP A 173 14.80 -25.07 13.86
C ASP A 173 14.32 -25.59 12.49
N LYS A 174 13.03 -25.46 12.18
CA LYS A 174 12.36 -26.00 10.98
C LYS A 174 11.87 -24.94 9.97
N HIS A 175 11.85 -23.64 10.32
CA HIS A 175 11.34 -22.60 9.44
C HIS A 175 12.34 -21.43 9.35
N SER A 176 12.79 -21.12 8.13
CA SER A 176 13.85 -20.14 7.89
C SER A 176 13.37 -18.70 7.77
N MET A 177 12.11 -18.49 7.43
CA MET A 177 11.52 -17.15 7.24
C MET A 177 10.06 -17.15 7.66
N ALA A 178 9.64 -16.05 8.29
CA ALA A 178 8.25 -15.78 8.59
C ALA A 178 7.91 -14.40 8.00
N ASN A 179 7.08 -14.41 6.97
CA ASN A 179 6.68 -13.22 6.23
C ASN A 179 5.26 -12.81 6.66
N PRO A 180 5.09 -11.67 7.32
CA PRO A 180 3.78 -11.09 7.56
C PRO A 180 3.07 -10.78 6.25
N MET A 181 1.77 -11.05 6.22
CA MET A 181 0.87 -10.79 5.09
C MET A 181 -0.41 -10.21 5.64
N ASP A 182 -0.86 -9.12 5.05
CA ASP A 182 -2.03 -8.41 5.51
C ASP A 182 -2.97 -8.12 4.35
N LEU A 183 -4.27 -8.32 4.61
CA LEU A 183 -5.34 -7.92 3.70
C LEU A 183 -6.17 -6.86 4.41
N SER A 184 -6.32 -5.70 3.79
CA SER A 184 -7.07 -4.60 4.37
C SER A 184 -8.17 -4.08 3.44
N VAL A 185 -9.22 -3.54 4.07
CA VAL A 185 -10.26 -2.76 3.38
C VAL A 185 -10.22 -1.35 3.94
N ASN A 186 -9.93 -0.39 3.08
CA ASN A 186 -9.68 0.99 3.45
C ASN A 186 -10.71 1.94 2.83
N LEU A 187 -11.12 2.91 3.61
CA LEU A 187 -11.84 4.08 3.16
C LEU A 187 -10.93 5.29 3.26
N GLY A 188 -10.89 6.12 2.24
CA GLY A 188 -10.07 7.32 2.27
C GLY A 188 -10.72 8.51 1.61
N TRP A 189 -10.18 9.65 1.95
CA TRP A 189 -10.60 10.94 1.44
C TRP A 189 -9.37 11.81 1.20
N VAL A 190 -9.28 12.39 0.00
CA VAL A 190 -8.20 13.30 -0.37
C VAL A 190 -8.77 14.59 -0.98
N MET A 191 -8.15 15.70 -0.66
CA MET A 191 -8.55 17.03 -1.12
C MET A 191 -7.42 17.64 -1.96
N PRO A 192 -7.74 18.30 -3.10
CA PRO A 192 -6.75 19.00 -3.87
C PRO A 192 -6.21 20.21 -3.08
N VAL A 193 -4.90 20.36 -3.05
CA VAL A 193 -4.23 21.52 -2.46
C VAL A 193 -4.29 22.68 -3.42
N PRO A 194 -4.86 23.83 -3.03
CA PRO A 194 -4.92 25.01 -3.90
C PRO A 194 -3.53 25.48 -4.29
N GLN A 195 -3.22 25.46 -5.57
CA GLN A 195 -1.98 26.06 -6.08
C GLN A 195 -2.23 27.51 -6.49
N LYS A 196 -1.38 28.41 -6.02
CA LYS A 196 -1.38 29.79 -6.52
C LYS A 196 -1.03 29.78 -8.01
N ARG A 197 -1.98 30.18 -8.88
CA ARG A 197 -1.69 30.40 -10.30
C ARG A 197 -0.53 31.39 -10.42
N LYS A 198 0.63 30.95 -10.89
CA LYS A 198 1.64 31.86 -11.38
C LYS A 198 1.05 32.50 -12.65
N LEU A 199 0.62 33.73 -12.55
CA LEU A 199 0.33 34.55 -13.71
C LEU A 199 1.63 34.61 -14.52
N LYS A 200 1.61 34.00 -15.71
CA LYS A 200 2.66 34.22 -16.70
C LYS A 200 2.46 35.65 -17.17
N VAL A 201 3.25 36.58 -16.62
CA VAL A 201 3.40 37.90 -17.21
C VAL A 201 4.18 37.66 -18.49
N GLU A 202 3.49 37.57 -19.62
CA GLU A 202 4.09 37.72 -20.92
C GLU A 202 4.49 39.21 -21.00
N SER A 203 5.79 39.47 -20.81
CA SER A 203 6.38 40.76 -21.18
C SER A 203 6.32 40.83 -22.70
N LEU A 204 5.53 41.78 -23.18
CA LEU A 204 5.59 42.33 -24.55
C LEU A 204 6.99 42.92 -24.85
#